data_cc37df48377ec0bbaa47cf782d2ce6e3
#
_entry.id   cc37df48377ec0bbaa47cf782d2ce6e3
#
_cell.length_a   1.000
_cell.length_b   1.000
_cell.length_c   1.000
_cell.angle_alpha   90.00
_cell.angle_beta   90.00
_cell.angle_gamma   90.00
#
_symmetry.space_group_name_H-M   'P 1'
#
loop_
_entity.id
_entity.type
_entity.pdbx_description
1 polymer ?
#
loop_
_entity_poly.entity_id
_entity_poly.type
_entity_poly.pdbx_seq_one_letter_code
_entity_poly.pdbx_strand_id
1 'polypeptide(L)'
;LTKVEGSPEYGTSKLNFNNVVESSDTLDSNVYYFNYEVENYELGAQTIEEFDYTLANSQKGQHIHVIVNNGPYSAKYDSSFEQKLDSDNNVILAFLSRSYHESVKNTNSYSIIQVGNGERIDTSKELLFYSRPKGIYKGKDADKVLLDFFLVNTNLSADGNRVKATIIDKEFIIDEWAPYYIEGLPNGEIYIKLELQDSNGDLIDSPFNPSERRFT
;
A
#
# COMPACT_ATOMS: atom_id res chain seq x y z
N LEU A 1 -6.28 -14.24 -11.27
CA LEU A 1 -5.22 -13.49 -10.59
C LEU A 1 -3.89 -13.88 -11.22
N THR A 2 -3.15 -12.90 -11.74
CA THR A 2 -1.87 -13.12 -12.44
C THR A 2 -0.80 -12.23 -11.81
N LYS A 3 0.36 -12.81 -11.45
CA LYS A 3 1.49 -12.04 -10.93
C LYS A 3 1.99 -11.04 -11.98
N VAL A 4 2.31 -9.83 -11.54
CA VAL A 4 2.96 -8.82 -12.38
C VAL A 4 4.45 -9.13 -12.50
N GLU A 5 4.97 -9.07 -13.72
CA GLU A 5 6.40 -9.25 -14.00
C GLU A 5 6.93 -8.06 -14.79
N GLY A 6 8.23 -7.83 -14.77
CA GLY A 6 8.90 -6.78 -15.56
C GLY A 6 8.92 -5.39 -14.93
N SER A 7 8.37 -5.19 -13.73
CA SER A 7 8.51 -3.92 -13.01
C SER A 7 9.93 -3.71 -12.50
N PRO A 8 10.51 -2.49 -12.61
CA PRO A 8 11.82 -2.19 -12.04
C PRO A 8 11.84 -2.43 -10.52
N GLU A 9 12.84 -3.14 -10.01
CA GLU A 9 12.88 -3.54 -8.59
C GLU A 9 13.17 -2.40 -7.63
N TYR A 10 14.00 -1.41 -8.02
CA TYR A 10 14.49 -0.34 -7.14
C TYR A 10 15.10 -0.86 -5.83
N GLY A 11 15.89 -1.93 -5.89
CA GLY A 11 16.41 -2.66 -4.73
C GLY A 11 17.31 -1.84 -3.80
N THR A 12 17.83 -0.68 -4.24
CA THR A 12 18.66 0.22 -3.44
C THR A 12 17.93 1.47 -2.96
N SER A 13 16.65 1.61 -3.32
CA SER A 13 15.85 2.77 -2.90
C SER A 13 15.57 2.77 -1.39
N LYS A 14 15.48 3.95 -0.80
CA LYS A 14 15.18 4.11 0.61
C LYS A 14 14.19 5.24 0.86
N LEU A 15 13.37 5.05 1.88
CA LEU A 15 12.47 6.05 2.43
C LEU A 15 12.71 6.18 3.94
N ASN A 16 13.47 7.19 4.33
CA ASN A 16 13.82 7.44 5.71
C ASN A 16 12.88 8.49 6.32
N PHE A 17 12.26 8.16 7.44
CA PHE A 17 11.46 9.13 8.20
C PHE A 17 12.36 10.02 9.02
N ASN A 18 12.23 11.35 8.88
CA ASN A 18 13.01 12.33 9.63
C ASN A 18 12.24 12.86 10.83
N ASN A 19 11.08 13.48 10.58
CA ASN A 19 10.25 14.02 11.65
C ASN A 19 8.80 14.25 11.21
N VAL A 20 7.94 14.48 12.20
CA VAL A 20 6.56 14.95 12.04
C VAL A 20 6.32 16.09 13.03
N VAL A 21 5.66 17.15 12.56
CA VAL A 21 5.32 18.33 13.38
C VAL A 21 3.84 18.63 13.20
N GLU A 22 3.12 18.80 14.31
CA GLU A 22 1.74 19.25 14.27
C GLU A 22 1.65 20.72 13.82
N SER A 23 0.68 21.04 12.98
CA SER A 23 0.43 22.41 12.54
C SER A 23 0.09 23.30 13.74
N SER A 24 0.71 24.46 13.81
CA SER A 24 0.38 25.49 14.78
C SER A 24 -0.85 26.34 14.41
N ASP A 25 -1.42 26.13 13.22
CA ASP A 25 -2.61 26.83 12.76
C ASP A 25 -3.85 26.25 13.45
N THR A 26 -4.48 27.07 14.28
CA THR A 26 -5.70 26.70 15.03
C THR A 26 -6.94 26.55 14.17
N LEU A 27 -6.90 26.99 12.90
CA LEU A 27 -7.99 26.85 11.93
C LEU A 27 -7.98 25.47 11.27
N ASP A 28 -6.79 24.83 11.19
CA ASP A 28 -6.60 23.48 10.64
C ASP A 28 -6.10 22.52 11.75
N SER A 29 -6.97 22.19 12.68
CA SER A 29 -6.67 21.18 13.69
C SER A 29 -6.40 19.82 13.06
N ASN A 30 -5.48 19.05 13.63
CA ASN A 30 -5.10 17.70 13.21
C ASN A 30 -4.35 17.62 11.86
N VAL A 31 -3.76 18.70 11.38
CA VAL A 31 -2.84 18.69 10.25
C VAL A 31 -1.42 18.53 10.75
N TYR A 32 -0.69 17.60 10.14
CA TYR A 32 0.68 17.27 10.49
C TYR A 32 1.59 17.40 9.26
N TYR A 33 2.77 18.00 9.44
CA TYR A 33 3.82 18.11 8.43
C TYR A 33 4.80 16.96 8.61
N PHE A 34 4.88 16.11 7.60
CA PHE A 34 5.81 14.98 7.55
C PHE A 34 7.01 15.32 6.71
N ASN A 35 8.20 14.93 7.17
CA ASN A 35 9.44 15.05 6.41
C ASN A 35 10.12 13.69 6.30
N TYR A 36 10.42 13.33 5.06
CA TYR A 36 11.15 12.13 4.69
C TYR A 36 12.40 12.48 3.90
N GLU A 37 13.35 11.58 3.89
CA GLU A 37 14.47 11.57 2.95
C GLU A 37 14.32 10.39 2.01
N VAL A 38 14.46 10.65 0.71
CA VAL A 38 14.35 9.63 -0.34
C VAL A 38 15.72 9.46 -0.98
N GLU A 39 16.24 8.23 -0.97
CA GLU A 39 17.53 7.91 -1.58
C GLU A 39 17.33 6.91 -2.74
N ASN A 40 18.11 7.06 -3.81
CA ASN A 40 18.13 6.18 -4.98
C ASN A 40 16.74 5.95 -5.62
N TYR A 41 15.87 6.97 -5.53
CA TYR A 41 14.54 6.98 -6.12
C TYR A 41 14.11 8.42 -6.43
N GLU A 42 13.64 8.68 -7.63
CA GLU A 42 13.28 10.03 -8.08
C GLU A 42 11.77 10.21 -8.02
N LEU A 43 11.29 11.03 -7.07
CA LEU A 43 9.88 11.43 -7.03
C LEU A 43 9.56 12.32 -8.23
N GLY A 44 8.38 12.14 -8.82
CA GLY A 44 7.94 12.87 -10.00
C GLY A 44 8.42 12.30 -11.33
N ALA A 45 9.42 11.42 -11.35
CA ALA A 45 9.83 10.75 -12.59
C ALA A 45 8.79 9.72 -13.04
N GLN A 46 8.65 9.53 -14.35
CA GLN A 46 7.87 8.40 -14.87
C GLN A 46 8.69 7.12 -14.71
N THR A 47 8.06 6.07 -14.20
CA THR A 47 8.69 4.76 -14.13
C THR A 47 8.92 4.25 -15.54
N ILE A 48 10.16 3.82 -15.85
CA ILE A 48 10.50 3.20 -17.13
C ILE A 48 9.80 1.85 -17.16
N GLU A 49 8.93 1.64 -18.15
CA GLU A 49 8.20 0.40 -18.38
C GLU A 49 8.91 -0.39 -19.48
N GLU A 50 9.20 -1.66 -19.18
CA GLU A 50 9.66 -2.63 -20.18
C GLU A 50 8.53 -3.55 -20.66
N PHE A 51 7.30 -3.25 -20.27
CA PHE A 51 6.12 -4.05 -20.56
C PHE A 51 4.98 -3.18 -21.12
N ASP A 52 4.16 -3.77 -21.97
CA ASP A 52 3.02 -3.11 -22.61
C ASP A 52 1.79 -3.17 -21.68
N TYR A 53 1.76 -2.28 -20.66
CA TYR A 53 0.63 -2.18 -19.73
C TYR A 53 -0.25 -0.98 -20.02
N THR A 54 -1.54 -1.22 -19.98
CA THR A 54 -2.57 -0.17 -19.96
C THR A 54 -3.07 0.04 -18.53
N LEU A 55 -2.17 0.31 -17.59
CA LEU A 55 -2.54 0.60 -16.22
C LEU A 55 -2.81 2.09 -16.02
N ALA A 56 -3.67 2.38 -15.03
CA ALA A 56 -3.83 3.74 -14.54
C ALA A 56 -2.48 4.28 -14.07
N ASN A 57 -1.87 5.15 -14.85
CA ASN A 57 -0.57 5.74 -14.59
C ASN A 57 -0.74 7.19 -14.11
N SER A 58 -0.02 7.57 -13.07
CA SER A 58 0.03 8.94 -12.60
C SER A 58 0.86 9.81 -13.53
N GLN A 59 0.25 10.84 -14.11
CA GLN A 59 0.98 11.84 -14.90
C GLN A 59 2.03 12.60 -14.08
N LYS A 60 1.87 12.64 -12.74
CA LYS A 60 2.83 13.24 -11.81
C LYS A 60 4.00 12.32 -11.48
N GLY A 61 4.03 11.10 -12.00
CA GLY A 61 5.15 10.17 -11.86
C GLY A 61 5.19 9.40 -10.54
N GLN A 62 6.39 8.95 -10.20
CA GLN A 62 6.73 8.21 -8.98
C GLN A 62 6.41 9.03 -7.73
N HIS A 63 5.92 8.38 -6.69
CA HIS A 63 5.41 9.07 -5.51
C HIS A 63 5.52 8.21 -4.25
N ILE A 64 5.22 8.81 -3.10
CA ILE A 64 5.06 8.11 -1.84
C ILE A 64 3.57 7.79 -1.66
N HIS A 65 3.22 6.53 -1.40
CA HIS A 65 1.92 6.18 -0.86
C HIS A 65 1.94 6.33 0.66
N VAL A 66 0.94 7.01 1.21
CA VAL A 66 0.74 7.17 2.65
C VAL A 66 -0.59 6.54 3.03
N ILE A 67 -0.56 5.50 3.84
CA ILE A 67 -1.73 4.81 4.40
C ILE A 67 -1.84 5.16 5.88
N VAL A 68 -2.97 5.70 6.30
CA VAL A 68 -3.29 5.98 7.69
C VAL A 68 -4.30 4.96 8.19
N ASN A 69 -3.99 4.25 9.29
CA ASN A 69 -4.87 3.27 9.93
C ASN A 69 -5.44 2.23 8.96
N ASN A 70 -4.60 1.76 8.04
CA ASN A 70 -4.99 0.87 6.93
C ASN A 70 -6.17 1.41 6.09
N GLY A 71 -6.41 2.72 6.08
CA GLY A 71 -7.38 3.38 5.19
C GLY A 71 -6.88 3.47 3.74
N PRO A 72 -7.63 4.11 2.84
CA PRO A 72 -7.18 4.36 1.47
C PRO A 72 -5.92 5.23 1.46
N TYR A 73 -4.94 4.88 0.64
CA TYR A 73 -3.70 5.68 0.54
C TYR A 73 -3.96 7.07 -0.05
N SER A 74 -3.12 8.03 0.34
CA SER A 74 -2.89 9.28 -0.37
C SER A 74 -1.54 9.25 -1.09
N ALA A 75 -1.47 9.83 -2.30
CA ALA A 75 -0.24 9.94 -3.08
C ALA A 75 0.45 11.27 -2.79
N LYS A 76 1.72 11.24 -2.41
CA LYS A 76 2.56 12.40 -2.12
C LYS A 76 3.74 12.42 -3.10
N TYR A 77 3.91 13.53 -3.79
CA TYR A 77 4.92 13.68 -4.86
C TYR A 77 6.16 14.43 -4.39
N ASP A 78 6.13 14.94 -3.15
CA ASP A 78 7.23 15.58 -2.47
C ASP A 78 7.61 14.77 -1.23
N SER A 79 8.87 14.85 -0.81
CA SER A 79 9.35 14.18 0.40
C SER A 79 8.89 14.86 1.70
N SER A 80 8.42 16.11 1.60
CA SER A 80 7.78 16.85 2.70
C SER A 80 6.32 17.15 2.30
N PHE A 81 5.37 16.78 3.17
CA PHE A 81 3.96 16.93 2.85
C PHE A 81 3.09 17.06 4.09
N GLU A 82 1.90 17.58 3.87
CA GLU A 82 0.84 17.64 4.88
C GLU A 82 -0.03 16.38 4.84
N GLN A 83 -0.45 15.94 6.03
CA GLN A 83 -1.43 14.87 6.20
C GLN A 83 -2.34 15.19 7.39
N LYS A 84 -3.65 15.09 7.15
CA LYS A 84 -4.63 15.19 8.23
C LYS A 84 -4.76 13.86 8.94
N LEU A 85 -4.78 13.89 10.27
CA LEU A 85 -4.91 12.72 11.15
C LEU A 85 -6.10 12.93 12.07
N ASP A 86 -7.10 12.06 11.97
CA ASP A 86 -8.40 12.26 12.62
C ASP A 86 -8.64 11.36 13.86
N SER A 87 -7.63 10.57 14.26
CA SER A 87 -7.71 9.66 15.40
C SER A 87 -6.74 10.04 16.51
N ASP A 88 -7.03 9.63 17.75
CA ASP A 88 -6.15 9.84 18.90
C ASP A 88 -4.80 9.11 18.77
N ASN A 89 -4.78 7.98 18.09
CA ASN A 89 -3.57 7.31 17.62
C ASN A 89 -3.71 6.97 16.14
N ASN A 90 -2.71 7.34 15.35
CA ASN A 90 -2.67 7.08 13.91
C ASN A 90 -1.43 6.27 13.58
N VAL A 91 -1.65 5.13 12.94
CA VAL A 91 -0.58 4.30 12.36
C VAL A 91 -0.40 4.72 10.92
N ILE A 92 0.77 5.23 10.60
CA ILE A 92 1.12 5.73 9.27
C ILE A 92 2.14 4.79 8.64
N LEU A 93 1.75 4.12 7.56
CA LEU A 93 2.65 3.44 6.65
C LEU A 93 2.91 4.34 5.45
N ALA A 94 4.16 4.68 5.19
CA ALA A 94 4.60 5.37 3.99
C ALA A 94 5.54 4.45 3.20
N PHE A 95 5.37 4.34 1.88
CA PHE A 95 6.25 3.55 1.02
C PHE A 95 6.38 4.15 -0.38
N LEU A 96 7.49 3.86 -1.06
CA LEU A 96 7.74 4.30 -2.42
C LEU A 96 6.83 3.54 -3.39
N SER A 97 6.28 4.25 -4.35
CA SER A 97 5.35 3.73 -5.35
C SER A 97 5.73 4.16 -6.76
N ARG A 98 5.72 3.22 -7.69
CA ARG A 98 5.90 3.47 -9.11
C ARG A 98 4.81 4.40 -9.65
N SER A 99 5.03 5.01 -10.80
CA SER A 99 4.07 5.95 -11.38
C SER A 99 2.70 5.31 -11.66
N TYR A 100 2.65 4.01 -11.92
CA TYR A 100 1.42 3.22 -12.09
C TYR A 100 0.89 2.61 -10.78
N HIS A 101 1.29 3.17 -9.62
CA HIS A 101 0.78 2.87 -8.28
C HIS A 101 1.14 1.50 -7.70
N GLU A 102 2.11 0.84 -8.24
CA GLU A 102 2.65 -0.40 -7.69
C GLU A 102 3.72 -0.09 -6.63
N SER A 103 3.59 -0.68 -5.46
CA SER A 103 4.54 -0.47 -4.36
C SER A 103 5.93 -1.06 -4.68
N VAL A 104 6.97 -0.35 -4.27
CA VAL A 104 8.34 -0.87 -4.27
C VAL A 104 8.48 -1.81 -3.08
N LYS A 105 8.62 -3.10 -3.34
CA LYS A 105 8.70 -4.16 -2.32
C LYS A 105 10.13 -4.38 -1.84
N ASN A 106 10.65 -3.37 -1.12
CA ASN A 106 12.00 -3.36 -0.57
C ASN A 106 11.92 -2.93 0.90
N THR A 107 12.60 -3.64 1.77
CA THR A 107 12.59 -3.40 3.23
C THR A 107 13.12 -2.03 3.67
N ASN A 108 13.83 -1.31 2.80
CA ASN A 108 14.30 0.04 3.05
C ASN A 108 13.41 1.13 2.40
N SER A 109 12.44 0.75 1.58
CA SER A 109 11.60 1.67 0.81
C SER A 109 10.31 2.06 1.52
N TYR A 110 10.22 1.83 2.82
CA TYR A 110 9.06 2.19 3.62
C TYR A 110 9.45 2.67 5.02
N SER A 111 8.48 3.29 5.65
CA SER A 111 8.53 3.69 7.07
C SER A 111 7.16 3.44 7.70
N ILE A 112 7.15 2.93 8.93
CA ILE A 112 5.95 2.80 9.74
C ILE A 112 6.15 3.57 11.05
N ILE A 113 5.22 4.47 11.36
CA ILE A 113 5.26 5.28 12.59
C ILE A 113 3.87 5.39 13.19
N GLN A 114 3.80 5.83 14.45
CA GLN A 114 2.55 6.13 15.12
C GLN A 114 2.57 7.57 15.63
N VAL A 115 1.52 8.32 15.33
CA VAL A 115 1.35 9.73 15.70
C VAL A 115 0.06 9.90 16.51
N GLY A 116 0.16 10.63 17.61
CA GLY A 116 -0.94 10.89 18.53
C GLY A 116 -0.66 10.37 19.95
N ASN A 117 -1.63 10.57 20.86
CA ASN A 117 -1.51 10.27 22.28
C ASN A 117 -2.41 9.11 22.74
N GLY A 118 -3.16 8.50 21.82
CA GLY A 118 -4.02 7.35 22.11
C GLY A 118 -3.25 6.04 22.32
N GLU A 119 -3.99 4.97 22.55
CA GLU A 119 -3.44 3.63 22.74
C GLU A 119 -2.64 3.20 21.49
N ARG A 120 -1.39 2.80 21.69
CA ARG A 120 -0.53 2.38 20.60
C ARG A 120 -0.76 0.92 20.25
N ILE A 121 -0.77 0.62 18.96
CA ILE A 121 -0.73 -0.76 18.50
C ILE A 121 0.70 -1.31 18.51
N ASP A 122 0.82 -2.61 18.59
CA ASP A 122 2.12 -3.29 18.47
C ASP A 122 2.53 -3.39 17.00
N THR A 123 3.38 -2.45 16.56
CA THR A 123 3.93 -2.43 15.19
C THR A 123 5.08 -3.42 14.97
N SER A 124 5.50 -4.18 15.99
CA SER A 124 6.46 -5.28 15.82
C SER A 124 5.81 -6.57 15.33
N LYS A 125 4.47 -6.65 15.40
CA LYS A 125 3.71 -7.76 14.82
C LYS A 125 3.83 -7.79 13.30
N GLU A 126 3.46 -8.91 12.72
CA GLU A 126 3.30 -9.10 11.29
C GLU A 126 2.08 -8.31 10.80
N LEU A 127 2.29 -7.34 9.89
CA LEU A 127 1.21 -6.45 9.46
C LEU A 127 0.97 -6.58 7.96
N LEU A 128 -0.31 -6.55 7.60
CA LEU A 128 -0.78 -6.44 6.23
C LEU A 128 -1.53 -5.13 6.04
N PHE A 129 -1.08 -4.32 5.06
CA PHE A 129 -1.76 -3.09 4.66
C PHE A 129 -2.29 -3.24 3.25
N TYR A 130 -3.55 -2.89 3.06
CA TYR A 130 -4.19 -2.89 1.76
C TYR A 130 -3.87 -1.60 1.00
N SER A 131 -3.34 -1.71 -0.22
CA SER A 131 -3.02 -0.57 -1.07
C SER A 131 -4.00 -0.40 -2.23
N ARG A 132 -4.15 -1.42 -3.07
CA ARG A 132 -5.02 -1.42 -4.25
C ARG A 132 -5.78 -2.73 -4.42
N PRO A 133 -6.94 -2.73 -5.15
CA PRO A 133 -7.59 -1.62 -5.87
C PRO A 133 -8.38 -0.66 -4.97
N LYS A 134 -8.62 0.57 -5.46
CA LYS A 134 -9.48 1.55 -4.80
C LYS A 134 -10.18 2.46 -5.82
N GLY A 135 -11.35 2.99 -5.47
CA GLY A 135 -12.07 3.94 -6.29
C GLY A 135 -12.83 3.30 -7.44
N ILE A 136 -12.81 3.94 -8.61
CA ILE A 136 -13.60 3.55 -9.78
C ILE A 136 -12.66 3.31 -10.96
N TYR A 137 -12.80 2.17 -11.61
CA TYR A 137 -12.11 1.79 -12.85
C TYR A 137 -13.09 1.82 -14.01
N LYS A 138 -12.67 2.33 -15.18
CA LYS A 138 -13.52 2.45 -16.36
C LYS A 138 -12.75 2.15 -17.64
N GLY A 139 -13.46 1.57 -18.62
CA GLY A 139 -12.89 1.25 -19.93
C GLY A 139 -11.71 0.30 -19.78
N LYS A 140 -10.59 0.60 -20.43
CA LYS A 140 -9.38 -0.24 -20.43
C LYS A 140 -8.75 -0.42 -19.05
N ASP A 141 -8.92 0.55 -18.14
CA ASP A 141 -8.40 0.44 -16.78
C ASP A 141 -9.12 -0.64 -15.96
N ALA A 142 -10.33 -1.04 -16.38
CA ALA A 142 -11.09 -2.11 -15.75
C ALA A 142 -10.74 -3.52 -16.28
N ASP A 143 -10.02 -3.62 -17.40
CA ASP A 143 -9.66 -4.91 -17.99
C ASP A 143 -8.61 -5.65 -17.13
N LYS A 144 -7.69 -4.89 -16.52
CA LYS A 144 -6.64 -5.36 -15.62
C LYS A 144 -6.53 -4.45 -14.41
N VAL A 145 -7.07 -4.88 -13.29
CA VAL A 145 -7.05 -4.11 -12.04
C VAL A 145 -5.89 -4.56 -11.17
N LEU A 146 -5.06 -3.62 -10.74
CA LEU A 146 -3.91 -3.91 -9.88
C LEU A 146 -4.37 -4.28 -8.46
N LEU A 147 -4.01 -5.47 -7.99
CA LEU A 147 -4.00 -5.84 -6.58
C LEU A 147 -2.60 -5.62 -6.03
N ASP A 148 -2.49 -4.70 -5.09
CA ASP A 148 -1.25 -4.40 -4.38
C ASP A 148 -1.52 -4.26 -2.89
N PHE A 149 -0.63 -4.84 -2.09
CA PHE A 149 -0.65 -4.79 -0.63
C PHE A 149 0.77 -4.67 -0.11
N PHE A 150 0.92 -4.15 1.10
CA PHE A 150 2.22 -3.98 1.74
C PHE A 150 2.31 -4.84 2.99
N LEU A 151 3.43 -5.54 3.13
CA LEU A 151 3.75 -6.39 4.29
C LEU A 151 4.84 -5.75 5.13
N VAL A 152 4.67 -5.82 6.45
CA VAL A 152 5.66 -5.38 7.43
C VAL A 152 5.94 -6.53 8.39
N ASN A 153 7.21 -6.78 8.68
CA ASN A 153 7.71 -7.82 9.60
C ASN A 153 7.32 -9.25 9.22
N THR A 154 6.96 -9.53 7.98
CA THR A 154 6.62 -10.87 7.52
C THR A 154 7.08 -11.10 6.08
N ASN A 155 7.27 -12.36 5.74
CA ASN A 155 7.54 -12.82 4.38
C ASN A 155 6.53 -13.90 4.02
N LEU A 156 6.20 -13.99 2.73
CA LEU A 156 5.34 -15.06 2.22
C LEU A 156 6.18 -16.19 1.62
N SER A 157 5.71 -17.41 1.79
CA SER A 157 6.26 -18.59 1.11
C SER A 157 5.22 -19.71 1.06
N ALA A 158 5.43 -20.68 0.17
CA ALA A 158 4.53 -21.83 0.01
C ALA A 158 4.32 -22.62 1.30
N ASP A 159 5.39 -22.73 2.12
CA ASP A 159 5.36 -23.48 3.39
C ASP A 159 5.26 -22.58 4.64
N GLY A 160 5.17 -21.27 4.45
CA GLY A 160 5.11 -20.27 5.52
C GLY A 160 3.82 -19.47 5.50
N ASN A 161 3.95 -18.19 5.89
CA ASN A 161 2.83 -17.26 5.84
C ASN A 161 2.35 -17.02 4.41
N ARG A 162 1.06 -16.80 4.25
CA ARG A 162 0.40 -16.58 2.97
C ARG A 162 -0.66 -15.48 3.11
N VAL A 163 -1.02 -14.87 2.00
CA VAL A 163 -2.19 -13.99 1.94
C VAL A 163 -3.30 -14.71 1.19
N LYS A 164 -4.42 -14.94 1.87
CA LYS A 164 -5.64 -15.38 1.19
C LYS A 164 -6.40 -14.15 0.70
N ALA A 165 -6.54 -14.03 -0.61
CA ALA A 165 -7.34 -12.99 -1.26
C ALA A 165 -8.70 -13.57 -1.66
N THR A 166 -9.78 -13.05 -1.07
CA THR A 166 -11.15 -13.34 -1.50
C THR A 166 -11.62 -12.19 -2.38
N ILE A 167 -11.96 -12.47 -3.63
CA ILE A 167 -12.43 -11.48 -4.61
C ILE A 167 -13.83 -11.94 -5.07
N ILE A 168 -14.85 -11.18 -4.68
CA ILE A 168 -16.28 -11.56 -4.81
C ILE A 168 -16.52 -12.87 -4.03
N ASP A 169 -16.49 -14.00 -4.70
CA ASP A 169 -16.72 -15.37 -4.16
C ASP A 169 -15.57 -16.33 -4.44
N LYS A 170 -14.48 -15.86 -5.02
CA LYS A 170 -13.29 -16.66 -5.37
C LYS A 170 -12.16 -16.42 -4.40
N GLU A 171 -11.52 -17.49 -3.97
CA GLU A 171 -10.37 -17.46 -3.08
C GLU A 171 -9.09 -17.78 -3.85
N PHE A 172 -8.04 -17.01 -3.56
CA PHE A 172 -6.69 -17.17 -4.11
C PHE A 172 -5.69 -17.20 -2.96
N ILE A 173 -4.78 -18.15 -2.97
CA ILE A 173 -3.66 -18.20 -2.04
C ILE A 173 -2.45 -17.55 -2.70
N ILE A 174 -1.90 -16.54 -2.05
CA ILE A 174 -0.74 -15.78 -2.48
C ILE A 174 0.41 -16.10 -1.53
N ASP A 175 1.43 -16.76 -2.03
CA ASP A 175 2.62 -17.20 -1.32
C ASP A 175 3.90 -16.43 -1.71
N GLU A 176 3.75 -15.40 -2.55
CA GLU A 176 4.81 -14.48 -2.93
C GLU A 176 4.36 -13.03 -2.76
N TRP A 177 5.15 -12.21 -2.06
CA TRP A 177 4.86 -10.79 -1.92
C TRP A 177 5.20 -10.03 -3.20
N ALA A 178 4.26 -10.01 -4.12
CA ALA A 178 4.31 -9.39 -5.41
C ALA A 178 3.02 -8.60 -5.70
N PRO A 179 2.99 -7.72 -6.70
CA PRO A 179 1.77 -7.17 -7.24
C PRO A 179 1.08 -8.19 -8.16
N TYR A 180 -0.24 -8.10 -8.28
CA TYR A 180 -1.04 -9.00 -9.10
C TYR A 180 -2.05 -8.25 -9.94
N TYR A 181 -2.43 -8.81 -11.10
CA TYR A 181 -3.60 -8.35 -11.86
C TYR A 181 -4.81 -9.20 -11.57
N ILE A 182 -5.94 -8.51 -11.39
CA ILE A 182 -7.28 -9.11 -11.36
C ILE A 182 -7.90 -8.85 -12.73
N GLU A 183 -8.25 -9.92 -13.43
CA GLU A 183 -8.87 -9.88 -14.76
C GLU A 183 -10.26 -10.53 -14.71
N GLY A 184 -11.14 -10.13 -15.64
CA GLY A 184 -12.47 -10.72 -15.78
C GLY A 184 -13.45 -10.35 -14.66
N LEU A 185 -13.27 -9.16 -14.06
CA LEU A 185 -14.22 -8.64 -13.08
C LEU A 185 -15.55 -8.26 -13.76
N PRO A 186 -16.69 -8.53 -13.12
CA PRO A 186 -17.98 -8.04 -13.60
C PRO A 186 -18.10 -6.52 -13.36
N ASN A 187 -19.04 -5.89 -14.06
CA ASN A 187 -19.39 -4.50 -13.79
C ASN A 187 -20.09 -4.35 -12.44
N GLY A 188 -19.83 -3.25 -11.77
CA GLY A 188 -20.46 -2.88 -10.51
C GLY A 188 -19.51 -2.90 -9.32
N GLU A 189 -20.07 -2.95 -8.13
CA GLU A 189 -19.28 -2.97 -6.91
C GLU A 189 -18.63 -4.35 -6.69
N ILE A 190 -17.32 -4.32 -6.46
CA ILE A 190 -16.50 -5.51 -6.21
C ILE A 190 -16.06 -5.49 -4.75
N TYR A 191 -16.33 -6.59 -4.04
CA TYR A 191 -15.79 -6.83 -2.71
C TYR A 191 -14.47 -7.59 -2.79
N ILE A 192 -13.52 -7.18 -1.98
CA ILE A 192 -12.23 -7.86 -1.79
C ILE A 192 -11.85 -7.91 -0.32
N LYS A 193 -11.36 -9.07 0.11
CA LYS A 193 -10.80 -9.28 1.45
C LYS A 193 -9.42 -9.91 1.32
N LEU A 194 -8.47 -9.39 2.11
CA LEU A 194 -7.14 -9.96 2.28
C LEU A 194 -6.97 -10.44 3.72
N GLU A 195 -6.50 -11.66 3.87
CA GLU A 195 -6.25 -12.33 5.15
C GLU A 195 -4.80 -12.80 5.18
N LEU A 196 -3.99 -12.23 6.08
CA LEU A 196 -2.65 -12.76 6.37
C LEU A 196 -2.83 -14.00 7.25
N GLN A 197 -2.37 -15.13 6.76
CA GLN A 197 -2.50 -16.44 7.39
C GLN A 197 -1.13 -17.06 7.64
N ASP A 198 -1.03 -17.86 8.69
CA ASP A 198 0.14 -18.68 8.97
C ASP A 198 0.25 -19.91 8.04
N SER A 199 1.26 -20.74 8.27
CA SER A 199 1.49 -21.97 7.50
C SER A 199 0.35 -23.00 7.61
N ASN A 200 -0.46 -22.95 8.66
CA ASN A 200 -1.61 -23.84 8.87
C ASN A 200 -2.88 -23.30 8.17
N GLY A 201 -2.86 -22.04 7.72
CA GLY A 201 -4.00 -21.35 7.17
C GLY A 201 -4.86 -20.63 8.21
N ASP A 202 -4.37 -20.53 9.45
CA ASP A 202 -5.02 -19.79 10.51
C ASP A 202 -4.74 -18.28 10.37
N LEU A 203 -5.76 -17.48 10.68
CA LEU A 203 -5.63 -16.02 10.62
C LEU A 203 -4.61 -15.53 11.66
N ILE A 204 -3.59 -14.79 11.23
CA ILE A 204 -2.63 -14.18 12.14
C ILE A 204 -3.29 -13.06 12.93
N ASP A 205 -3.23 -13.12 14.26
CA ASP A 205 -3.75 -12.07 15.17
C ASP A 205 -2.85 -10.83 15.11
N SER A 206 -3.24 -9.91 14.25
CA SER A 206 -2.49 -8.71 13.93
C SER A 206 -3.42 -7.53 13.69
N PRO A 207 -3.01 -6.29 14.03
CA PRO A 207 -3.74 -5.10 13.65
C PRO A 207 -4.02 -5.08 12.14
N PHE A 208 -5.24 -4.65 11.77
CA PHE A 208 -5.70 -4.53 10.37
C PHE A 208 -5.82 -5.86 9.60
N ASN A 209 -5.78 -7.00 10.27
CA ASN A 209 -5.97 -8.31 9.66
C ASN A 209 -7.25 -8.99 10.19
N PRO A 210 -8.24 -9.29 9.36
CA PRO A 210 -8.27 -9.14 7.90
C PRO A 210 -8.49 -7.69 7.43
N SER A 211 -8.24 -7.46 6.14
CA SER A 211 -8.44 -6.17 5.48
C SER A 211 -9.49 -6.30 4.39
N GLU A 212 -10.56 -5.50 4.47
CA GLU A 212 -11.69 -5.57 3.55
C GLU A 212 -11.90 -4.25 2.81
N ARG A 213 -12.20 -4.31 1.51
CA ARG A 213 -12.45 -3.14 0.68
C ARG A 213 -13.54 -3.40 -0.36
N ARG A 214 -14.09 -2.28 -0.85
CA ARG A 214 -14.98 -2.26 -2.01
C ARG A 214 -14.47 -1.24 -3.01
N PHE A 215 -14.61 -1.57 -4.30
CA PHE A 215 -14.26 -0.70 -5.42
C PHE A 215 -15.23 -0.97 -6.57
N THR A 216 -15.21 -0.13 -7.60
CA THR A 216 -16.13 -0.25 -8.75
C THR A 216 -15.39 -0.18 -10.07
#